data_77c226ee519fafd5b22c8275dbf96d69
#
_entry.id   77c226ee519fafd5b22c8275dbf96d69
#
_cell.length_a   1.000
_cell.length_b   1.000
_cell.length_c   1.000
_cell.angle_alpha   90.00
_cell.angle_beta   90.00
_cell.angle_gamma   90.00
#
_symmetry.space_group_name_H-M   'P 1'
#
loop_
_entity.id
_entity.type
_entity.pdbx_description
1 polymer ?
#
loop_
_entity_poly.entity_id
_entity_poly.type
_entity_poly.pdbx_seq_one_letter_code
_entity_poly.pdbx_strand_id
1 'polypeptide(L)'
;GLECAPFVHTPSSSERLSVFDNGMDVGRVDWIRDGAISALVYPRAAAAEFGVAPAVPADNLLMTGGAKDLADMVAGTERGLLLTTLWYIRTVDPTTLLLTGLTRDGVYLIEDGEITAAVNNFRFNESPLDLLRRATEAGRAEVTLPREWSDWATRAVMPTLRIPDFHMSSVSQAQ
;
A
#
# COMPACT_ATOMS: atom_id res chain seq x y z
N GLY A 1 -6.51 3.50 -20.13
CA GLY A 1 -5.92 2.76 -19.06
C GLY A 1 -4.45 3.02 -19.02
N LEU A 2 -3.93 3.53 -17.93
CA LEU A 2 -2.51 3.52 -17.63
C LEU A 2 -2.14 2.08 -17.32
N GLU A 3 -1.86 1.29 -18.34
CA GLU A 3 -1.10 0.08 -18.16
C GLU A 3 0.31 0.51 -17.76
N CYS A 4 0.60 0.54 -16.47
CA CYS A 4 1.96 0.51 -16.03
C CYS A 4 2.50 -0.86 -16.44
N ALA A 5 2.95 -0.98 -17.67
CA ALA A 5 3.65 -2.18 -18.09
C ALA A 5 4.80 -2.39 -17.09
N PRO A 6 4.98 -3.59 -16.55
CA PRO A 6 6.15 -3.88 -15.76
C PRO A 6 7.36 -3.51 -16.62
N PHE A 7 8.27 -2.70 -16.08
CA PHE A 7 9.51 -2.50 -16.77
C PHE A 7 10.15 -3.86 -16.96
N VAL A 8 10.50 -4.19 -18.18
CA VAL A 8 11.42 -5.28 -18.44
C VAL A 8 12.75 -4.85 -17.84
N HIS A 9 12.85 -5.00 -16.56
CA HIS A 9 14.07 -4.72 -15.84
C HIS A 9 14.67 -6.06 -15.48
N THR A 10 15.79 -6.35 -16.09
CA THR A 10 16.65 -7.41 -15.58
C THR A 10 17.23 -6.88 -14.28
N PRO A 11 16.76 -7.35 -13.12
CA PRO A 11 17.23 -6.80 -11.88
C PRO A 11 18.71 -7.09 -11.73
N SER A 12 19.48 -6.04 -11.58
CA SER A 12 20.86 -6.16 -11.10
C SER A 12 20.83 -6.52 -9.62
N SER A 13 21.89 -7.16 -9.13
CA SER A 13 22.04 -7.43 -7.70
C SER A 13 21.96 -6.15 -6.90
N SER A 14 21.22 -6.19 -5.81
CA SER A 14 21.04 -5.09 -4.87
C SER A 14 20.99 -5.66 -3.45
N GLU A 15 20.84 -4.81 -2.46
CA GLU A 15 20.60 -5.26 -1.07
C GLU A 15 19.36 -6.16 -0.93
N ARG A 16 18.46 -6.12 -1.91
CA ARG A 16 17.18 -6.83 -1.90
C ARG A 16 17.09 -7.96 -2.90
N LEU A 17 18.01 -8.01 -3.85
CA LEU A 17 18.03 -9.03 -4.89
C LEU A 17 19.38 -9.69 -4.92
N SER A 18 19.41 -11.00 -4.63
CA SER A 18 20.59 -11.81 -4.64
C SER A 18 21.19 -11.91 -6.05
N VAL A 19 22.50 -12.06 -6.13
CA VAL A 19 23.19 -12.38 -7.39
C VAL A 19 22.62 -13.64 -8.06
N PHE A 20 22.09 -14.57 -7.29
CA PHE A 20 21.46 -15.79 -7.79
C PHE A 20 20.11 -15.56 -8.46
N ASP A 21 19.51 -14.40 -8.24
CA ASP A 21 18.20 -14.03 -8.80
C ASP A 21 18.33 -13.06 -9.99
N ASN A 22 19.55 -12.72 -10.38
CA ASN A 22 19.80 -11.90 -11.56
C ASN A 22 19.34 -12.59 -12.84
N GLY A 23 18.87 -11.78 -13.80
CA GLY A 23 18.46 -12.25 -15.12
C GLY A 23 17.16 -13.05 -15.12
N MET A 24 16.34 -12.92 -14.07
CA MET A 24 14.99 -13.45 -14.09
C MET A 24 14.09 -12.58 -14.95
N ASP A 25 13.19 -13.20 -15.70
CA ASP A 25 12.13 -12.48 -16.38
C ASP A 25 11.19 -11.85 -15.34
N VAL A 26 10.94 -10.56 -15.50
CA VAL A 26 10.00 -9.82 -14.68
C VAL A 26 8.71 -9.64 -15.46
N GLY A 27 7.67 -10.34 -15.04
CA GLY A 27 6.35 -10.28 -15.61
C GLY A 27 5.32 -9.72 -14.63
N ARG A 28 4.08 -9.64 -15.07
CA ARG A 28 2.97 -9.32 -14.18
C ARG A 28 2.75 -10.47 -13.19
N VAL A 29 2.73 -10.12 -11.91
CA VAL A 29 2.37 -11.03 -10.82
C VAL A 29 1.16 -10.46 -10.10
N ASP A 30 0.11 -11.25 -9.97
CA ASP A 30 -1.05 -10.91 -9.16
C ASP A 30 -0.78 -11.43 -7.72
N TRP A 31 -0.37 -10.54 -6.83
CA TRP A 31 -0.08 -10.88 -5.44
C TRP A 31 -1.34 -11.22 -4.65
N ILE A 32 -2.40 -10.45 -4.89
CA ILE A 32 -3.73 -10.65 -4.33
C ILE A 32 -4.73 -10.67 -5.47
N ARG A 33 -5.56 -11.71 -5.54
CA ARG A 33 -6.63 -11.84 -6.52
C ARG A 33 -7.91 -12.24 -5.82
N ASP A 34 -8.99 -11.51 -6.06
CA ASP A 34 -10.32 -11.79 -5.51
C ASP A 34 -10.31 -11.92 -3.96
N GLY A 35 -9.51 -11.08 -3.28
CA GLY A 35 -9.38 -11.07 -1.83
C GLY A 35 -8.50 -12.19 -1.25
N ALA A 36 -7.87 -13.02 -2.07
CA ALA A 36 -6.98 -14.09 -1.64
C ALA A 36 -5.52 -13.81 -2.06
N ILE A 37 -4.56 -14.17 -1.21
CA ILE A 37 -3.15 -14.17 -1.58
C ILE A 37 -2.94 -15.23 -2.65
N SER A 38 -2.52 -14.83 -3.84
CA SER A 38 -2.30 -15.70 -4.99
C SER A 38 -0.83 -15.93 -5.33
N ALA A 39 0.06 -15.09 -4.84
CA ALA A 39 1.50 -15.26 -4.98
C ALA A 39 2.25 -14.73 -3.76
N LEU A 40 3.43 -15.27 -3.53
CA LEU A 40 4.39 -14.76 -2.57
C LEU A 40 5.73 -14.51 -3.28
N VAL A 41 6.59 -13.73 -2.66
CA VAL A 41 7.95 -13.51 -3.16
C VAL A 41 8.75 -14.79 -2.94
N TYR A 42 9.19 -15.42 -4.04
CA TYR A 42 10.02 -16.60 -4.04
C TYR A 42 11.30 -16.36 -4.86
N PRO A 43 12.43 -16.04 -4.22
CA PRO A 43 13.73 -16.13 -4.84
C PRO A 43 13.99 -17.55 -5.38
N ARG A 44 14.89 -17.72 -6.36
CA ARG A 44 15.15 -19.03 -7.01
C ARG A 44 15.41 -20.16 -6.00
N ALA A 45 16.18 -19.88 -4.96
CA ALA A 45 16.49 -20.91 -3.95
C ALA A 45 15.24 -21.36 -3.19
N ALA A 46 14.42 -20.43 -2.70
CA ALA A 46 13.17 -20.74 -2.03
C ALA A 46 12.15 -21.38 -2.98
N ALA A 47 12.07 -20.91 -4.23
CA ALA A 47 11.20 -21.49 -5.23
C ALA A 47 11.54 -22.97 -5.50
N ALA A 48 12.82 -23.31 -5.57
CA ALA A 48 13.28 -24.69 -5.72
C ALA A 48 12.95 -25.54 -4.49
N GLU A 49 13.13 -24.99 -3.28
CA GLU A 49 12.83 -25.67 -2.03
C GLU A 49 11.34 -26.01 -1.90
N PHE A 50 10.47 -25.06 -2.24
CA PHE A 50 9.02 -25.23 -2.14
C PHE A 50 8.36 -25.79 -3.41
N GLY A 51 9.11 -26.05 -4.46
CA GLY A 51 8.58 -26.61 -5.70
C GLY A 51 7.61 -25.67 -6.45
N VAL A 52 7.82 -24.37 -6.35
CA VAL A 52 6.99 -23.33 -6.98
C VAL A 52 7.78 -22.53 -8.01
N ALA A 53 7.09 -21.79 -8.87
CA ALA A 53 7.76 -20.87 -9.78
C ALA A 53 8.39 -19.70 -9.01
N PRO A 54 9.60 -19.26 -9.36
CA PRO A 54 10.19 -18.09 -8.75
C PRO A 54 9.38 -16.84 -9.11
N ALA A 55 9.21 -15.95 -8.13
CA ALA A 55 8.56 -14.67 -8.29
C ALA A 55 9.31 -13.61 -7.47
N VAL A 56 9.73 -12.57 -8.14
CA VAL A 56 10.40 -11.43 -7.51
C VAL A 56 9.58 -10.16 -7.69
N PRO A 57 9.64 -9.23 -6.73
CA PRO A 57 8.92 -7.98 -6.87
C PRO A 57 9.45 -7.19 -8.07
N ALA A 58 8.52 -6.63 -8.84
CA ALA A 58 8.83 -5.65 -9.88
C ALA A 58 8.86 -4.24 -9.28
N ASP A 59 9.28 -3.27 -10.09
CA ASP A 59 9.46 -1.88 -9.69
C ASP A 59 8.15 -1.08 -9.60
N ASN A 60 7.02 -1.69 -9.91
CA ASN A 60 5.72 -1.04 -9.87
C ASN A 60 4.66 -1.91 -9.19
N LEU A 61 3.72 -1.26 -8.53
CA LEU A 61 2.63 -1.90 -7.84
C LEU A 61 1.30 -1.26 -8.25
N LEU A 62 0.33 -2.09 -8.59
CA LEU A 62 -0.99 -1.67 -9.03
C LEU A 62 -2.07 -2.31 -8.15
N MET A 63 -3.01 -1.51 -7.72
CA MET A 63 -4.24 -1.99 -7.09
C MET A 63 -5.44 -1.52 -7.91
N THR A 64 -6.34 -2.43 -8.23
CA THR A 64 -7.58 -2.07 -8.91
C THR A 64 -8.47 -1.26 -7.97
N GLY A 65 -9.15 -0.26 -8.53
CA GLY A 65 -10.05 0.62 -7.79
C GLY A 65 -11.47 0.63 -8.38
N GLY A 66 -12.29 1.49 -7.82
CA GLY A 66 -13.64 1.80 -8.29
C GLY A 66 -13.68 2.97 -9.28
N ALA A 67 -14.83 3.62 -9.36
CA ALA A 67 -15.07 4.71 -10.31
C ALA A 67 -14.99 6.11 -9.68
N LYS A 68 -15.28 6.25 -8.39
CA LYS A 68 -15.33 7.53 -7.69
C LYS A 68 -13.93 8.13 -7.54
N ASP A 69 -13.79 9.40 -7.77
CA ASP A 69 -12.56 10.12 -7.43
C ASP A 69 -12.52 10.52 -5.95
N LEU A 70 -11.43 11.16 -5.53
CA LEU A 70 -11.26 11.57 -4.14
C LEU A 70 -12.34 12.56 -3.68
N ALA A 71 -12.73 13.48 -4.56
CA ALA A 71 -13.76 14.47 -4.24
C ALA A 71 -15.12 13.81 -4.01
N ASP A 72 -15.50 12.84 -4.85
CA ASP A 72 -16.72 12.06 -4.69
C ASP A 72 -16.70 11.25 -3.38
N MET A 73 -15.55 10.71 -3.01
CA MET A 73 -15.40 9.96 -1.77
C MET A 73 -15.50 10.87 -0.55
N VAL A 74 -14.92 12.07 -0.59
CA VAL A 74 -15.07 13.09 0.46
C VAL A 74 -16.53 13.49 0.59
N ALA A 75 -17.19 13.83 -0.53
CA ALA A 75 -18.59 14.24 -0.54
C ALA A 75 -19.54 13.16 0.03
N GLY A 76 -19.19 11.90 -0.10
CA GLY A 76 -19.93 10.77 0.48
C GLY A 76 -19.56 10.41 1.92
N THR A 77 -18.79 11.26 2.64
CA THR A 77 -18.35 11.00 4.01
C THR A 77 -19.04 11.94 4.99
N GLU A 78 -19.88 11.40 5.87
CA GLU A 78 -20.54 12.19 6.92
C GLU A 78 -19.52 12.72 7.93
N ARG A 79 -18.65 11.86 8.45
CA ARG A 79 -17.55 12.22 9.34
C ARG A 79 -16.37 11.28 9.18
N GLY A 80 -15.17 11.83 9.06
CA GLY A 80 -13.96 11.03 8.89
C GLY A 80 -12.69 11.85 8.88
N LEU A 81 -11.59 11.15 8.65
CA LEU A 81 -10.28 11.77 8.43
C LEU A 81 -9.76 11.37 7.05
N LEU A 82 -9.31 12.34 6.29
CA LEU A 82 -8.49 12.11 5.10
C LEU A 82 -7.04 12.04 5.52
N LEU A 83 -6.44 10.86 5.33
CA LEU A 83 -5.03 10.62 5.57
C LEU A 83 -4.29 10.67 4.24
N THR A 84 -3.32 11.56 4.10
CA THR A 84 -2.58 11.72 2.84
C THR A 84 -1.32 10.87 2.78
N THR A 85 -0.69 10.63 3.92
CA THR A 85 0.56 9.86 4.00
C THR A 85 0.63 9.07 5.30
N LEU A 86 1.06 7.81 5.20
CA LEU A 86 1.49 6.99 6.32
C LEU A 86 3.02 6.91 6.29
N TRP A 87 3.66 7.15 7.42
CA TRP A 87 5.10 7.30 7.51
C TRP A 87 5.68 6.58 8.75
N TYR A 88 6.98 6.34 8.72
CA TYR A 88 7.71 5.72 9.83
C TYR A 88 7.11 4.39 10.25
N ILE A 89 6.81 3.55 9.23
CA ILE A 89 6.14 2.27 9.43
C ILE A 89 7.13 1.25 9.97
N ARG A 90 6.78 0.62 11.09
CA ARG A 90 7.59 -0.42 11.76
C ARG A 90 6.74 -1.61 12.14
N THR A 91 7.33 -2.79 12.04
CA THR A 91 6.67 -4.02 12.48
C THR A 91 6.64 -4.09 13.99
N VAL A 92 5.45 -4.30 14.55
CA VAL A 92 5.22 -4.57 15.98
C VAL A 92 5.16 -6.07 16.21
N ASP A 93 4.36 -6.77 15.41
CA ASP A 93 4.23 -8.23 15.46
C ASP A 93 4.21 -8.80 14.04
N PRO A 94 5.25 -9.54 13.63
CA PRO A 94 5.30 -10.14 12.31
C PRO A 94 4.29 -11.27 12.10
N THR A 95 3.82 -11.91 13.17
CA THR A 95 2.87 -13.04 13.08
C THR A 95 1.50 -12.56 12.63
N THR A 96 1.05 -11.42 13.15
CA THR A 96 -0.23 -10.80 12.81
C THR A 96 -0.10 -9.71 11.75
N LEU A 97 1.14 -9.44 11.30
CA LEU A 97 1.49 -8.30 10.45
C LEU A 97 1.05 -6.95 11.07
N LEU A 98 1.06 -6.87 12.41
CA LEU A 98 0.76 -5.62 13.08
C LEU A 98 1.88 -4.61 12.86
N LEU A 99 1.53 -3.47 12.30
CA LEU A 99 2.42 -2.35 12.03
C LEU A 99 2.05 -1.16 12.91
N THR A 100 3.04 -0.40 13.33
CA THR A 100 2.86 0.95 13.88
C THR A 100 3.45 1.96 12.93
N GLY A 101 2.94 3.17 12.96
CA GLY A 101 3.48 4.28 12.16
C GLY A 101 2.85 5.60 12.55
N LEU A 102 3.11 6.62 11.76
CA LEU A 102 2.60 7.98 11.93
C LEU A 102 1.84 8.40 10.67
N THR A 103 0.76 9.14 10.84
CA THR A 103 0.25 9.97 9.74
C THR A 103 1.18 11.15 9.52
N ARG A 104 1.28 11.65 8.30
CA ARG A 104 2.16 12.76 7.95
C ARG A 104 1.63 13.55 6.76
N ASP A 105 2.19 14.76 6.57
CA ASP A 105 1.97 15.63 5.42
C ASP A 105 0.52 16.08 5.20
N GLY A 106 -0.31 15.92 6.18
CA GLY A 106 -1.69 16.38 6.20
C GLY A 106 -2.67 15.31 6.64
N VAL A 107 -3.38 15.61 7.70
CA VAL A 107 -4.57 14.90 8.15
C VAL A 107 -5.70 15.92 8.18
N TYR A 108 -6.78 15.64 7.47
CA TYR A 108 -7.87 16.59 7.31
C TYR A 108 -9.15 15.99 7.86
N LEU A 109 -9.88 16.81 8.65
CA LEU A 109 -11.20 16.46 9.13
C LEU A 109 -12.22 16.64 8.01
N ILE A 110 -13.05 15.62 7.80
CA ILE A 110 -14.19 15.66 6.91
C ILE A 110 -15.45 15.66 7.77
N GLU A 111 -16.35 16.59 7.52
CA GLU A 111 -17.68 16.68 8.13
C GLU A 111 -18.69 17.04 7.04
N ASP A 112 -19.80 16.32 7.01
CA ASP A 112 -20.90 16.53 6.06
C ASP A 112 -20.48 16.64 4.59
N GLY A 113 -19.48 15.84 4.18
CA GLY A 113 -18.99 15.79 2.82
C GLY A 113 -17.97 16.87 2.44
N GLU A 114 -17.49 17.64 3.41
CA GLU A 114 -16.51 18.72 3.17
C GLU A 114 -15.30 18.59 4.08
N ILE A 115 -14.13 19.01 3.60
CA ILE A 115 -12.92 19.14 4.41
C ILE A 115 -13.04 20.43 5.21
N THR A 116 -13.23 20.32 6.53
CA THR A 116 -13.49 21.45 7.42
C THR A 116 -12.28 21.96 8.17
N ALA A 117 -11.28 21.11 8.42
CA ALA A 117 -10.08 21.49 9.17
C ALA A 117 -8.87 20.59 8.85
N ALA A 118 -7.68 21.13 9.08
CA ALA A 118 -6.48 20.34 9.26
C ALA A 118 -6.38 19.95 10.75
N VAL A 119 -5.96 18.73 11.03
CA VAL A 119 -5.80 18.22 12.39
C VAL A 119 -4.38 17.69 12.63
N ASN A 120 -4.05 17.40 13.87
CA ASN A 120 -2.74 16.85 14.23
C ASN A 120 -2.48 15.50 13.57
N ASN A 121 -1.21 15.15 13.47
CA ASN A 121 -0.81 13.80 13.11
C ASN A 121 -1.10 12.83 14.26
N PHE A 122 -1.24 11.56 13.91
CA PHE A 122 -1.51 10.48 14.85
C PHE A 122 -0.50 9.35 14.67
N ARG A 123 -0.25 8.66 15.75
CA ARG A 123 0.33 7.32 15.70
C ARG A 123 -0.78 6.32 15.46
N PHE A 124 -0.52 5.34 14.62
CA PHE A 124 -1.46 4.26 14.36
C PHE A 124 -0.85 2.88 14.65
N ASN A 125 -1.70 1.90 14.88
CA ASN A 125 -1.36 0.49 14.97
C ASN A 125 -2.37 -0.31 14.14
N GLU A 126 -1.94 -0.81 12.98
CA GLU A 126 -2.83 -1.49 12.03
C GLU A 126 -2.13 -2.66 11.34
N SER A 127 -2.90 -3.69 11.02
CA SER A 127 -2.47 -4.73 10.10
C SER A 127 -2.97 -4.41 8.69
N PRO A 128 -2.09 -4.39 7.67
CA PRO A 128 -2.52 -4.15 6.28
C PRO A 128 -3.61 -5.11 5.81
N LEU A 129 -3.57 -6.36 6.25
CA LEU A 129 -4.59 -7.35 5.89
C LEU A 129 -5.95 -7.01 6.50
N ASP A 130 -5.96 -6.54 7.75
CA ASP A 130 -7.19 -6.14 8.42
C ASP A 130 -7.73 -4.82 7.85
N LEU A 131 -6.87 -3.89 7.47
CA LEU A 131 -7.28 -2.69 6.74
C LEU A 131 -7.99 -3.04 5.43
N LEU A 132 -7.41 -3.93 4.62
CA LEU A 132 -8.01 -4.37 3.36
C LEU A 132 -9.34 -5.12 3.57
N ARG A 133 -9.46 -5.91 4.65
CA ARG A 133 -10.72 -6.61 4.99
C ARG A 133 -11.84 -5.66 5.41
N ARG A 134 -11.49 -4.58 6.11
CA ARG A 134 -12.45 -3.57 6.57
C ARG A 134 -12.77 -2.50 5.53
N ALA A 135 -12.00 -2.41 4.45
CA ALA A 135 -12.24 -1.44 3.41
C ALA A 135 -13.65 -1.62 2.82
N THR A 136 -14.47 -0.58 2.92
CA THR A 136 -15.87 -0.60 2.45
C THR A 136 -16.03 -0.01 1.06
N GLU A 137 -15.07 0.79 0.63
CA GLU A 137 -15.09 1.44 -0.68
C GLU A 137 -13.65 1.67 -1.17
N ALA A 138 -13.45 1.49 -2.47
CA ALA A 138 -12.25 1.88 -3.17
C ALA A 138 -12.61 2.92 -4.24
N GLY A 139 -11.91 4.02 -4.27
CA GLY A 139 -12.02 5.05 -5.29
C GLY A 139 -11.31 4.66 -6.58
N ARG A 140 -11.25 5.57 -7.55
CA ARG A 140 -10.48 5.39 -8.77
C ARG A 140 -8.98 5.27 -8.45
N ALA A 141 -8.34 4.29 -9.08
CA ALA A 141 -6.90 4.13 -8.94
C ALA A 141 -6.16 5.24 -9.69
N GLU A 142 -5.23 5.88 -9.01
CA GLU A 142 -4.44 7.00 -9.52
C GLU A 142 -2.95 6.78 -9.25
N VAL A 143 -2.10 7.47 -9.99
CA VAL A 143 -0.65 7.41 -9.76
C VAL A 143 -0.36 8.00 -8.38
N THR A 144 0.28 7.22 -7.55
CA THR A 144 0.64 7.60 -6.18
C THR A 144 2.15 7.56 -5.98
N LEU A 145 2.62 8.29 -4.97
CA LEU A 145 4.01 8.29 -4.57
C LEU A 145 4.21 7.33 -3.38
N PRO A 146 4.88 6.19 -3.58
CA PRO A 146 5.16 5.24 -2.49
C PRO A 146 6.31 5.77 -1.61
N ARG A 147 6.01 6.68 -0.73
CA ARG A 147 6.98 7.56 -0.10
C ARG A 147 8.01 6.86 0.80
N GLU A 148 7.58 6.02 1.73
CA GLU A 148 8.50 5.30 2.62
C GLU A 148 9.07 4.03 1.99
N TRP A 149 8.31 3.45 1.06
CA TRP A 149 8.66 2.20 0.40
C TRP A 149 9.14 2.40 -1.03
N SER A 150 9.59 3.61 -1.36
CA SER A 150 10.08 3.96 -2.70
C SER A 150 11.17 3.05 -3.24
N ASP A 151 11.89 2.40 -2.35
CA ASP A 151 12.91 1.43 -2.74
C ASP A 151 12.34 0.09 -3.22
N TRP A 152 11.09 -0.22 -2.90
CA TRP A 152 10.42 -1.46 -3.29
C TRP A 152 9.52 -1.30 -4.52
N ALA A 153 8.90 -0.13 -4.64
CA ALA A 153 8.04 0.20 -5.75
C ALA A 153 8.19 1.69 -6.03
N THR A 154 8.98 2.04 -7.03
CA THR A 154 9.19 3.45 -7.42
C THR A 154 7.96 4.04 -8.09
N ARG A 155 7.05 3.19 -8.56
CA ARG A 155 5.79 3.57 -9.19
C ARG A 155 4.65 2.77 -8.60
N ALA A 156 3.59 3.44 -8.22
CA ALA A 156 2.38 2.82 -7.74
C ALA A 156 1.13 3.48 -8.34
N VAL A 157 0.11 2.68 -8.58
CA VAL A 157 -1.23 3.15 -8.96
C VAL A 157 -2.20 2.53 -7.97
N MET A 158 -2.73 3.37 -7.09
CA MET A 158 -3.52 2.93 -5.95
C MET A 158 -4.81 3.72 -5.84
N PRO A 159 -5.92 3.10 -5.43
CA PRO A 159 -7.15 3.81 -5.10
C PRO A 159 -7.06 4.43 -3.70
N THR A 160 -7.80 5.50 -3.49
CA THR A 160 -8.20 5.91 -2.15
C THR A 160 -9.11 4.86 -1.55
N LEU A 161 -8.91 4.50 -0.28
CA LEU A 161 -9.74 3.53 0.42
C LEU A 161 -10.53 4.20 1.55
N ARG A 162 -11.80 3.81 1.69
CA ARG A 162 -12.61 4.11 2.87
C ARG A 162 -12.49 2.96 3.84
N ILE A 163 -11.94 3.22 5.01
CA ILE A 163 -11.68 2.21 6.02
C ILE A 163 -12.30 2.67 7.35
N PRO A 164 -13.32 1.98 7.86
CA PRO A 164 -13.85 2.28 9.19
C PRO A 164 -12.88 1.85 10.28
N ASP A 165 -13.03 2.46 11.45
CA ASP A 165 -12.35 2.07 12.69
C ASP A 165 -10.82 1.98 12.57
N PHE A 166 -10.22 2.93 11.83
CA PHE A 166 -8.76 3.01 11.74
C PHE A 166 -8.16 3.33 13.12
N HIS A 167 -7.26 2.48 13.60
CA HIS A 167 -6.78 2.54 14.97
C HIS A 167 -5.70 3.62 15.17
N MET A 168 -6.12 4.78 15.63
CA MET A 168 -5.27 5.88 16.08
C MET A 168 -4.91 5.68 17.56
N SER A 169 -3.67 5.32 17.87
CA SER A 169 -3.24 4.98 19.23
C SER A 169 -2.87 6.20 20.08
N SER A 170 -2.42 7.26 19.47
CA SER A 170 -2.09 8.52 20.17
C SER A 170 -1.96 9.70 19.21
N VAL A 171 -2.13 10.90 19.72
CA VAL A 171 -1.82 12.13 18.98
C VAL A 171 -0.32 12.28 18.88
N SER A 172 0.19 12.59 17.69
CA SER A 172 1.58 12.98 17.46
C SER A 172 1.63 14.49 17.28
N GLN A 173 2.36 15.18 18.16
CA GLN A 173 2.60 16.60 17.95
C GLN A 173 3.45 16.78 16.70
N ALA A 174 2.96 17.55 15.75
CA ALA A 174 3.75 17.97 14.60
C ALA A 174 4.90 18.85 15.09
N GLN A 175 6.13 18.45 14.84
CA GLN A 175 7.31 19.30 14.98
C GLN A 175 7.67 19.86 13.61
#